data_4365ee8e503ffa4f29b2bec72b2ce74c
#
_entry.id   4365ee8e503ffa4f29b2bec72b2ce74c
#
_cell.length_a   1.000
_cell.length_b   1.000
_cell.length_c   1.000
_cell.angle_alpha   90.00
_cell.angle_beta   90.00
_cell.angle_gamma   90.00
#
_symmetry.space_group_name_H-M   'P 1'
#
loop_
_entity.id
_entity.type
_entity.pdbx_description
1 polymer ?
#
loop_
_entity_poly.entity_id
_entity_poly.type
_entity_poly.pdbx_seq_one_letter_code
_entity_poly.pdbx_strand_id
1 'polypeptide(L)'
;MSSNKYKVLVVQGLHEQGLEMLKQRSDIEFKVLLSDDENEILEAAKDVNGITVRTAQITEKIINSSKNLQVISRHGVGYDSINLKSLNNKKIPLTIAAHSNMISVSEQAMFFLLALNKNIFYYDDFTRKGDWTNRWDVKAWDL
;
A
#
# COMPACT_ATOMS: atom_id res chain seq x y z
N MET A 1 -38.37 -2.90 -0.75
CA MET A 1 -37.55 -2.34 -1.82
C MET A 1 -36.15 -2.88 -1.63
N SER A 2 -35.66 -3.74 -2.53
CA SER A 2 -34.28 -4.27 -2.47
C SER A 2 -33.33 -3.11 -2.75
N SER A 3 -32.68 -2.55 -1.73
CA SER A 3 -31.65 -1.53 -1.95
C SER A 3 -30.51 -2.21 -2.69
N ASN A 4 -30.23 -1.78 -3.89
CA ASN A 4 -29.11 -2.26 -4.68
C ASN A 4 -27.82 -1.88 -3.92
N LYS A 5 -27.13 -2.87 -3.33
CA LYS A 5 -25.89 -2.63 -2.58
C LYS A 5 -24.74 -2.36 -3.54
N TYR A 6 -23.83 -1.46 -3.15
CA TYR A 6 -22.58 -1.27 -3.85
C TYR A 6 -21.65 -2.46 -3.60
N LYS A 7 -21.13 -3.04 -4.67
CA LYS A 7 -20.21 -4.18 -4.61
C LYS A 7 -18.76 -3.69 -4.59
N VAL A 8 -18.00 -4.14 -3.60
CA VAL A 8 -16.59 -3.75 -3.43
C VAL A 8 -15.71 -5.00 -3.47
N LEU A 9 -14.70 -4.99 -4.32
CA LEU A 9 -13.64 -6.00 -4.35
C LEU A 9 -12.47 -5.52 -3.52
N VAL A 10 -12.08 -6.34 -2.52
CA VAL A 10 -10.91 -6.10 -1.68
C VAL A 10 -9.79 -7.01 -2.16
N VAL A 11 -8.84 -6.48 -2.92
CA VAL A 11 -7.71 -7.21 -3.47
C VAL A 11 -6.55 -7.22 -2.48
N GLN A 12 -6.01 -8.42 -2.19
CA GLN A 12 -4.93 -8.70 -1.23
C GLN A 12 -5.29 -8.39 0.24
N GLY A 13 -6.58 -8.24 0.53
CA GLY A 13 -7.08 -8.02 1.89
C GLY A 13 -6.87 -6.60 2.42
N LEU A 14 -7.45 -6.37 3.59
CA LEU A 14 -7.29 -5.15 4.40
C LEU A 14 -7.01 -5.55 5.84
N HIS A 15 -6.52 -4.62 6.64
CA HIS A 15 -6.47 -4.77 8.08
C HIS A 15 -7.89 -5.00 8.63
N GLU A 16 -8.00 -5.76 9.73
CA GLU A 16 -9.29 -6.14 10.33
C GLU A 16 -10.21 -4.95 10.57
N GLN A 17 -9.67 -3.84 11.09
CA GLN A 17 -10.43 -2.61 11.29
C GLN A 17 -11.05 -2.06 10.00
N GLY A 18 -10.33 -2.15 8.87
CA GLY A 18 -10.84 -1.71 7.57
C GLY A 18 -11.97 -2.61 7.06
N LEU A 19 -11.86 -3.93 7.29
CA LEU A 19 -12.93 -4.87 6.96
C LEU A 19 -14.16 -4.64 7.85
N GLU A 20 -13.95 -4.32 9.11
CA GLU A 20 -15.05 -4.03 10.04
C GLU A 20 -15.81 -2.76 9.64
N MET A 21 -15.10 -1.72 9.21
CA MET A 21 -15.75 -0.51 8.66
C MET A 21 -16.63 -0.82 7.43
N LEU A 22 -16.21 -1.73 6.56
CA LEU A 22 -17.03 -2.17 5.43
C LEU A 22 -18.24 -2.98 5.89
N LYS A 23 -18.10 -3.86 6.87
CA LYS A 23 -19.21 -4.66 7.43
C LYS A 23 -20.29 -3.80 8.09
N GLN A 24 -19.90 -2.68 8.72
CA GLN A 24 -20.86 -1.75 9.35
C GLN A 24 -21.75 -1.00 8.35
N ARG A 25 -21.39 -1.00 7.07
CA ARG A 25 -22.15 -0.35 6.00
C ARG A 25 -23.23 -1.28 5.46
N SER A 26 -24.49 -0.91 5.65
CA SER A 26 -25.64 -1.69 5.16
C SER A 26 -25.84 -1.62 3.64
N ASP A 27 -25.28 -0.60 3.01
CA ASP A 27 -25.35 -0.31 1.57
C ASP A 27 -24.15 -0.89 0.78
N ILE A 28 -23.21 -1.57 1.45
CA ILE A 28 -22.04 -2.19 0.82
C ILE A 28 -22.11 -3.72 0.98
N GLU A 29 -21.78 -4.41 -0.10
CA GLU A 29 -21.42 -5.82 -0.13
C GLU A 29 -19.97 -5.92 -0.60
N PHE A 30 -19.11 -6.67 0.09
CA PHE A 30 -17.73 -6.81 -0.32
C PHE A 30 -17.26 -8.25 -0.38
N LYS A 31 -16.31 -8.49 -1.29
CA LYS A 31 -15.61 -9.77 -1.44
C LYS A 31 -14.12 -9.54 -1.27
N VAL A 32 -13.47 -10.39 -0.47
CA VAL A 32 -12.01 -10.38 -0.33
C VAL A 32 -11.40 -11.40 -1.28
N LEU A 33 -10.46 -10.97 -2.08
CA LEU A 33 -9.61 -11.78 -2.94
C LEU A 33 -8.16 -11.65 -2.44
N LEU A 34 -7.58 -12.73 -1.95
CA LEU A 34 -6.22 -12.70 -1.38
C LEU A 34 -5.13 -12.80 -2.46
N SER A 35 -5.50 -13.12 -3.69
CA SER A 35 -4.61 -13.25 -4.84
C SER A 35 -4.22 -11.90 -5.44
N ASP A 36 -3.08 -11.86 -6.14
CA ASP A 36 -2.61 -10.78 -7.01
C ASP A 36 -2.56 -11.19 -8.49
N ASP A 37 -3.08 -12.39 -8.82
CA ASP A 37 -3.18 -12.86 -10.20
C ASP A 37 -4.15 -12.00 -11.02
N GLU A 38 -3.68 -11.55 -12.19
CA GLU A 38 -4.45 -10.65 -13.07
C GLU A 38 -5.78 -11.26 -13.50
N ASN A 39 -5.81 -12.56 -13.81
CA ASN A 39 -7.02 -13.20 -14.33
C ASN A 39 -8.06 -13.39 -13.21
N GLU A 40 -7.62 -13.73 -12.00
CA GLU A 40 -8.51 -13.84 -10.85
C GLU A 40 -9.12 -12.48 -10.49
N ILE A 41 -8.30 -11.41 -10.51
CA ILE A 41 -8.78 -10.05 -10.26
C ILE A 41 -9.76 -9.63 -11.36
N LEU A 42 -9.45 -9.91 -12.63
CA LEU A 42 -10.30 -9.58 -13.77
C LEU A 42 -11.67 -10.23 -13.66
N GLU A 43 -11.72 -11.53 -13.32
CA GLU A 43 -12.98 -12.24 -13.12
C GLU A 43 -13.79 -11.67 -11.95
N ALA A 44 -13.11 -11.40 -10.82
CA ALA A 44 -13.77 -10.86 -9.62
C ALA A 44 -14.25 -9.41 -9.80
N ALA A 45 -13.62 -8.64 -10.70
CA ALA A 45 -13.90 -7.23 -10.92
C ALA A 45 -15.06 -6.93 -11.89
N LYS A 46 -15.59 -7.94 -12.60
CA LYS A 46 -16.58 -7.74 -13.69
C LYS A 46 -17.82 -6.94 -13.27
N ASP A 47 -18.30 -7.13 -12.06
CA ASP A 47 -19.56 -6.56 -11.58
C ASP A 47 -19.38 -5.88 -10.21
N VAL A 48 -18.38 -4.98 -10.11
CA VAL A 48 -18.13 -4.23 -8.88
C VAL A 48 -18.20 -2.73 -9.10
N ASN A 49 -18.53 -2.01 -8.05
CA ASN A 49 -18.59 -0.54 -8.02
C ASN A 49 -17.30 0.08 -7.48
N GLY A 50 -16.57 -0.66 -6.65
CA GLY A 50 -15.31 -0.20 -6.09
C GLY A 50 -14.29 -1.31 -6.00
N ILE A 51 -13.01 -0.95 -6.14
CA ILE A 51 -11.88 -1.85 -5.90
C ILE A 51 -10.97 -1.20 -4.88
N THR A 52 -10.65 -1.91 -3.80
CA THR A 52 -9.51 -1.54 -2.95
C THR A 52 -8.36 -2.51 -3.18
N VAL A 53 -7.13 -2.01 -3.29
CA VAL A 53 -5.95 -2.78 -3.67
C VAL A 53 -4.73 -2.34 -2.89
N ARG A 54 -3.84 -3.28 -2.59
CA ARG A 54 -2.53 -2.98 -1.94
C ARG A 54 -1.44 -2.76 -2.99
N THR A 55 -0.89 -3.83 -3.55
CA THR A 55 0.26 -3.78 -4.47
C THR A 55 0.00 -4.46 -5.81
N ALA A 56 -1.11 -5.21 -5.93
CA ALA A 56 -1.46 -5.88 -7.18
C ALA A 56 -1.62 -4.90 -8.34
N GLN A 57 -1.30 -5.37 -9.53
CA GLN A 57 -1.43 -4.59 -10.76
C GLN A 57 -2.92 -4.45 -11.13
N ILE A 58 -3.39 -3.22 -11.25
CA ILE A 58 -4.72 -2.92 -11.80
C ILE A 58 -4.53 -2.42 -13.23
N THR A 59 -4.56 -3.38 -14.14
CA THR A 59 -4.29 -3.15 -15.55
C THR A 59 -5.47 -2.50 -16.27
N GLU A 60 -5.20 -2.04 -17.50
CA GLU A 60 -6.25 -1.57 -18.40
C GLU A 60 -7.35 -2.61 -18.63
N LYS A 61 -6.99 -3.90 -18.72
CA LYS A 61 -7.95 -5.00 -18.92
C LYS A 61 -8.93 -5.08 -17.76
N ILE A 62 -8.43 -5.04 -16.52
CA ILE A 62 -9.26 -5.08 -15.30
C ILE A 62 -10.21 -3.87 -15.27
N ILE A 63 -9.68 -2.66 -15.48
CA ILE A 63 -10.51 -1.44 -15.50
C ILE A 63 -11.57 -1.48 -16.60
N ASN A 64 -11.23 -2.03 -17.77
CA ASN A 64 -12.15 -2.11 -18.90
C ASN A 64 -13.22 -3.20 -18.72
N SER A 65 -12.91 -4.29 -18.04
CA SER A 65 -13.87 -5.35 -17.77
C SER A 65 -14.95 -4.94 -16.75
N SER A 66 -14.62 -4.01 -15.87
CA SER A 66 -15.50 -3.55 -14.79
C SER A 66 -16.48 -2.51 -15.30
N LYS A 67 -17.70 -2.94 -15.64
CA LYS A 67 -18.70 -2.06 -16.27
C LYS A 67 -19.29 -1.00 -15.32
N ASN A 68 -19.33 -1.32 -14.03
CA ASN A 68 -19.98 -0.51 -13.00
C ASN A 68 -18.97 0.18 -12.08
N LEU A 69 -17.67 0.12 -12.39
CA LEU A 69 -16.61 0.64 -11.55
C LEU A 69 -16.69 2.18 -11.43
N GLN A 70 -16.76 2.66 -10.21
CA GLN A 70 -16.92 4.07 -9.87
C GLN A 70 -15.72 4.64 -9.14
N VAL A 71 -14.93 3.80 -8.45
CA VAL A 71 -13.78 4.26 -7.68
C VAL A 71 -12.75 3.14 -7.50
N ILE A 72 -11.48 3.50 -7.50
CA ILE A 72 -10.40 2.65 -7.00
C ILE A 72 -9.77 3.32 -5.78
N SER A 73 -9.55 2.53 -4.72
CA SER A 73 -8.87 2.96 -3.51
C SER A 73 -7.58 2.18 -3.31
N ARG A 74 -6.45 2.86 -3.37
CA ARG A 74 -5.15 2.25 -3.13
C ARG A 74 -4.84 2.29 -1.63
N HIS A 75 -4.68 1.13 -1.02
CA HIS A 75 -4.25 0.97 0.38
C HIS A 75 -2.74 1.24 0.49
N GLY A 76 -2.35 2.49 0.44
CA GLY A 76 -0.98 3.00 0.53
C GLY A 76 -0.77 4.26 -0.30
N VAL A 77 0.47 4.76 -0.38
CA VAL A 77 0.82 6.04 -1.00
C VAL A 77 1.12 5.90 -2.50
N GLY A 78 1.98 4.96 -2.87
CA GLY A 78 2.37 4.75 -4.28
C GLY A 78 1.23 4.16 -5.11
N TYR A 79 1.11 4.54 -6.36
CA TYR A 79 0.06 4.09 -7.28
C TYR A 79 0.58 3.63 -8.64
N ASP A 80 1.85 3.32 -8.72
CA ASP A 80 2.53 2.88 -9.96
C ASP A 80 1.95 1.58 -10.54
N SER A 81 1.32 0.77 -9.67
CA SER A 81 0.63 -0.47 -10.06
C SER A 81 -0.76 -0.25 -10.69
N ILE A 82 -1.21 0.99 -10.84
CA ILE A 82 -2.56 1.31 -11.31
C ILE A 82 -2.49 2.05 -12.65
N ASN A 83 -3.22 1.57 -13.66
CA ASN A 83 -3.24 2.20 -14.98
C ASN A 83 -4.04 3.51 -14.96
N LEU A 84 -3.36 4.62 -14.67
CA LEU A 84 -3.98 5.96 -14.59
C LEU A 84 -4.61 6.40 -15.92
N LYS A 85 -4.01 6.03 -17.07
CA LYS A 85 -4.55 6.41 -18.38
C LYS A 85 -5.96 5.87 -18.58
N SER A 86 -6.19 4.62 -18.22
CA SER A 86 -7.52 4.00 -18.33
C SER A 86 -8.51 4.60 -17.34
N LEU A 87 -8.09 4.92 -16.10
CA LEU A 87 -8.94 5.61 -15.12
C LEU A 87 -9.36 6.98 -15.62
N ASN A 88 -8.42 7.78 -16.13
CA ASN A 88 -8.70 9.10 -16.67
C ASN A 88 -9.67 9.06 -17.85
N ASN A 89 -9.48 8.11 -18.78
CA ASN A 89 -10.38 7.92 -19.93
C ASN A 89 -11.82 7.63 -19.49
N LYS A 90 -11.99 6.86 -18.43
CA LYS A 90 -13.30 6.51 -17.86
C LYS A 90 -13.80 7.48 -16.80
N LYS A 91 -13.01 8.49 -16.43
CA LYS A 91 -13.31 9.44 -15.35
C LYS A 91 -13.56 8.75 -14.00
N ILE A 92 -12.81 7.68 -13.72
CA ILE A 92 -12.89 6.94 -12.46
C ILE A 92 -11.88 7.53 -11.51
N PRO A 93 -12.27 8.04 -10.31
CA PRO A 93 -11.36 8.58 -9.34
C PRO A 93 -10.51 7.49 -8.68
N LEU A 94 -9.25 7.85 -8.40
CA LEU A 94 -8.33 7.08 -7.57
C LEU A 94 -8.14 7.79 -6.23
N THR A 95 -8.31 7.07 -5.14
CA THR A 95 -7.95 7.53 -3.79
C THR A 95 -6.72 6.80 -3.28
N ILE A 96 -5.88 7.49 -2.53
CA ILE A 96 -4.66 6.96 -1.93
C ILE A 96 -4.59 7.30 -0.44
N ALA A 97 -3.85 6.52 0.33
CA ALA A 97 -3.60 6.78 1.76
C ALA A 97 -2.35 7.65 1.94
N ALA A 98 -2.38 8.89 1.43
CA ALA A 98 -1.21 9.76 1.24
C ALA A 98 -0.38 10.02 2.51
N HIS A 99 -1.01 10.04 3.68
CA HIS A 99 -0.35 10.42 4.94
C HIS A 99 -0.21 9.26 5.94
N SER A 100 -0.61 8.04 5.57
CA SER A 100 -0.73 6.92 6.51
C SER A 100 0.60 6.44 7.12
N ASN A 101 1.72 6.62 6.42
CA ASN A 101 3.04 6.19 6.86
C ASN A 101 4.08 7.32 6.90
N MET A 102 3.65 8.58 6.80
CA MET A 102 4.54 9.74 6.70
C MET A 102 5.51 9.83 7.89
N ILE A 103 5.04 9.65 9.10
CA ILE A 103 5.86 9.70 10.32
C ILE A 103 6.87 8.56 10.29
N SER A 104 6.43 7.32 10.11
CA SER A 104 7.31 6.14 10.10
C SER A 104 8.40 6.22 9.03
N VAL A 105 8.07 6.74 7.84
CA VAL A 105 9.06 6.93 6.77
C VAL A 105 10.06 8.01 7.13
N SER A 106 9.62 9.10 7.74
CA SER A 106 10.50 10.19 8.20
C SER A 106 11.46 9.71 9.28
N GLU A 107 10.97 8.99 10.28
CA GLU A 107 11.79 8.40 11.34
C GLU A 107 12.81 7.42 10.77
N GLN A 108 12.42 6.57 9.84
CA GLN A 108 13.32 5.63 9.18
C GLN A 108 14.40 6.34 8.36
N ALA A 109 14.06 7.42 7.67
CA ALA A 109 15.03 8.23 6.94
C ALA A 109 16.05 8.89 7.88
N MET A 110 15.60 9.46 8.99
CA MET A 110 16.48 10.01 10.02
C MET A 110 17.37 8.95 10.66
N PHE A 111 16.80 7.77 10.94
CA PHE A 111 17.58 6.64 11.45
C PHE A 111 18.70 6.25 10.47
N PHE A 112 18.41 6.09 9.20
CA PHE A 112 19.44 5.74 8.20
C PHE A 112 20.51 6.82 8.08
N LEU A 113 20.11 8.09 8.08
CA LEU A 113 21.04 9.21 8.02
C LEU A 113 22.03 9.19 9.20
N LEU A 114 21.51 9.03 10.42
CA LEU A 114 22.34 8.92 11.62
C LEU A 114 23.17 7.64 11.63
N ALA A 115 22.61 6.51 11.22
CA ALA A 115 23.32 5.24 11.17
C ALA A 115 24.53 5.28 10.22
N LEU A 116 24.37 5.92 9.07
CA LEU A 116 25.47 6.10 8.11
C LEU A 116 26.52 7.07 8.64
N ASN A 117 26.12 8.24 9.14
CA ASN A 117 27.06 9.25 9.66
C ASN A 117 27.84 8.77 10.87
N LYS A 118 27.18 8.02 11.75
CA LYS A 118 27.82 7.50 12.98
C LYS A 118 28.45 6.12 12.77
N ASN A 119 28.42 5.56 11.55
CA ASN A 119 29.00 4.27 11.23
C ASN A 119 28.56 3.15 12.20
N ILE A 120 27.25 3.11 12.47
CA ILE A 120 26.66 2.38 13.61
C ILE A 120 26.99 0.90 13.59
N PHE A 121 27.01 0.24 12.43
CA PHE A 121 27.26 -1.20 12.33
C PHE A 121 28.70 -1.55 12.71
N TYR A 122 29.65 -0.70 12.34
CA TYR A 122 31.05 -0.88 12.73
C TYR A 122 31.19 -0.71 14.26
N TYR A 123 30.60 0.32 14.83
CA TYR A 123 30.73 0.57 16.27
C TYR A 123 29.96 -0.44 17.12
N ASP A 124 28.82 -0.97 16.64
CA ASP A 124 28.12 -2.04 17.35
C ASP A 124 28.96 -3.32 17.42
N ASP A 125 29.53 -3.75 16.29
CA ASP A 125 30.43 -4.92 16.24
C ASP A 125 31.68 -4.71 17.10
N PHE A 126 32.28 -3.56 16.98
CA PHE A 126 33.46 -3.15 17.76
C PHE A 126 33.19 -3.20 19.29
N THR A 127 32.09 -2.63 19.71
CA THR A 127 31.69 -2.60 21.12
C THR A 127 31.38 -4.00 21.64
N ARG A 128 30.67 -4.83 20.87
CA ARG A 128 30.37 -6.22 21.26
C ARG A 128 31.61 -7.09 21.42
N LYS A 129 32.63 -6.84 20.63
CA LYS A 129 33.93 -7.54 20.72
C LYS A 129 34.80 -7.05 21.88
N GLY A 130 34.47 -5.94 22.52
CA GLY A 130 35.25 -5.33 23.59
C GLY A 130 36.60 -4.77 23.11
N ASP A 131 36.75 -4.51 21.82
CA ASP A 131 37.96 -3.96 21.22
C ASP A 131 38.00 -2.44 21.34
N TRP A 132 38.78 -1.92 22.23
CA TRP A 132 38.98 -0.49 22.44
C TRP A 132 40.27 0.05 21.83
N THR A 133 41.11 -0.81 21.23
CA THR A 133 42.43 -0.45 20.73
C THR A 133 42.37 0.48 19.53
N ASN A 134 41.38 0.25 18.62
CA ASN A 134 41.27 0.99 17.37
C ASN A 134 40.17 2.07 17.40
N ARG A 135 39.70 2.48 18.57
CA ARG A 135 38.60 3.45 18.71
C ARG A 135 38.86 4.82 18.07
N TRP A 136 40.09 5.15 17.74
CA TRP A 136 40.50 6.39 17.10
C TRP A 136 40.53 6.32 15.56
N ASP A 137 40.46 5.10 14.99
CA ASP A 137 40.60 4.89 13.55
C ASP A 137 39.30 5.08 12.80
N VAL A 138 38.21 5.14 13.52
CA VAL A 138 36.86 5.24 12.92
C VAL A 138 36.45 6.69 12.75
N LYS A 139 35.92 6.95 11.59
CA LYS A 139 35.34 8.26 11.24
C LYS A 139 33.83 8.21 11.41
N ALA A 140 33.35 8.97 12.35
CA ALA A 140 31.96 9.32 12.51
C ALA A 140 31.85 10.83 12.35
N TRP A 141 30.78 11.28 11.72
CA TRP A 141 30.56 12.70 11.39
C TRP A 141 29.33 13.21 12.14
N ASP A 142 29.30 14.50 12.40
CA ASP A 142 28.10 15.19 12.83
C ASP A 142 27.26 15.63 11.60
N LEU A 143 25.95 15.79 11.81
CA LEU A 143 25.03 16.26 10.77
C LEU A 143 25.21 17.75 10.50
#